data_d3d0ce03a0f012acd97dd6feccae3570
#
_entry.id   d3d0ce03a0f012acd97dd6feccae3570
#
_cell.length_a   1.000
_cell.length_b   1.000
_cell.length_c   1.000
_cell.angle_alpha   90.00
_cell.angle_beta   90.00
_cell.angle_gamma   90.00
#
_symmetry.space_group_name_H-M   'P 1'
#
loop_
_entity.id
_entity.type
_entity.pdbx_description
1 polymer ?
#
loop_
_entity_poly.entity_id
_entity_poly.type
_entity_poly.pdbx_seq_one_letter_code
_entity_poly.pdbx_strand_id
1 'polypeptide(L)'
;LRREFSIIEECKEKTVVGTGSLRRALQIQQICPGVDIRDIRGNVPTRLKKLSDGMYDGIILAAAGLKRLGYLSEDCETEGSFEAEEQTFFYEILSKDQFFPTSDQGIIALDTRQKDCEDCMKAIHDEDTWQMFLTERSFLRAIGGGCNEAAAVDVRMDGQKISVRARYAGDGLHMKEKTVTGTRCGNIEEDRKLAVSLGEQIAARLQSGKVYLIGAGPGDTGLITMKGIEALKEADVVVYDHLASPSLLNTTKDEAEWIDAGKFAGHHRMKQAEIEELLIEKAMEGQTVARLKGGDPFIFGRGGEEALALTAAGIDYEVIPGVSSVYSAPTYAGIPITHRGKAS
;
A
#
# COMPACT_ATOMS: atom_id res chain seq x y z
N LEU A 1 3.08 -24.06 -9.00
CA LEU A 1 3.36 -25.46 -9.31
C LEU A 1 4.58 -25.93 -8.53
N ARG A 2 4.56 -27.17 -8.04
CA ARG A 2 5.59 -27.73 -7.15
C ARG A 2 5.78 -29.21 -7.44
N ARG A 3 6.90 -29.79 -6.95
CA ARG A 3 7.15 -31.22 -7.04
C ARG A 3 6.70 -32.00 -5.80
N GLU A 4 6.79 -31.40 -4.62
CA GLU A 4 6.72 -32.14 -3.35
C GLU A 4 5.82 -31.52 -2.26
N PHE A 5 5.27 -30.30 -2.49
CA PHE A 5 4.48 -29.59 -1.46
C PHE A 5 3.04 -29.39 -1.88
N SER A 6 2.11 -29.51 -0.94
CA SER A 6 0.69 -29.28 -1.21
C SER A 6 0.28 -27.81 -1.08
N ILE A 7 0.86 -27.03 -0.16
CA ILE A 7 0.43 -25.65 0.14
C ILE A 7 1.64 -24.70 0.19
N ILE A 8 1.47 -23.44 -0.30
CA ILE A 8 2.54 -22.43 -0.31
C ILE A 8 2.99 -22.03 1.10
N GLU A 9 2.08 -22.10 2.08
CA GLU A 9 2.37 -21.83 3.49
C GLU A 9 3.35 -22.84 4.12
N GLU A 10 3.51 -24.01 3.51
CA GLU A 10 4.48 -25.03 3.93
C GLU A 10 5.90 -24.79 3.36
N CYS A 11 6.10 -23.73 2.58
CA CYS A 11 7.42 -23.37 2.06
C CYS A 11 8.38 -23.10 3.22
N LYS A 12 9.50 -23.82 3.21
CA LYS A 12 10.59 -23.67 4.19
C LYS A 12 11.53 -22.54 3.76
N GLU A 13 12.29 -22.03 4.71
CA GLU A 13 13.44 -21.16 4.38
C GLU A 13 14.32 -21.80 3.30
N LYS A 14 14.72 -20.98 2.31
CA LYS A 14 15.53 -21.38 1.14
C LYS A 14 14.80 -22.19 0.07
N THR A 15 13.47 -22.36 0.14
CA THR A 15 12.70 -22.90 -0.97
C THR A 15 12.88 -22.01 -2.21
N VAL A 16 13.32 -22.61 -3.32
CA VAL A 16 13.59 -21.88 -4.57
C VAL A 16 12.32 -21.76 -5.40
N VAL A 17 11.83 -20.53 -5.60
CA VAL A 17 10.62 -20.27 -6.39
C VAL A 17 10.94 -19.48 -7.65
N GLY A 18 10.55 -20.03 -8.81
CA GLY A 18 10.77 -19.42 -10.12
C GLY A 18 9.68 -18.45 -10.54
N THR A 19 10.03 -17.17 -10.73
CA THR A 19 9.16 -16.17 -11.37
C THR A 19 9.98 -15.07 -12.03
N GLY A 20 9.62 -14.66 -13.24
CA GLY A 20 10.23 -13.50 -13.92
C GLY A 20 9.42 -12.20 -13.71
N SER A 21 8.50 -12.18 -12.76
CA SER A 21 7.64 -11.02 -12.47
C SER A 21 7.95 -10.47 -11.09
N LEU A 22 8.45 -9.24 -11.02
CA LEU A 22 8.73 -8.54 -9.75
C LEU A 22 7.48 -8.51 -8.85
N ARG A 23 6.32 -8.20 -9.43
CA ARG A 23 5.04 -8.22 -8.71
C ARG A 23 4.74 -9.56 -8.03
N ARG A 24 4.98 -10.68 -8.74
CA ARG A 24 4.77 -12.03 -8.17
C ARG A 24 5.82 -12.34 -7.11
N ALA A 25 7.07 -11.97 -7.35
CA ALA A 25 8.16 -12.15 -6.41
C ALA A 25 7.86 -11.51 -5.05
N LEU A 26 7.50 -10.24 -5.04
CA LEU A 26 7.20 -9.51 -3.80
C LEU A 26 5.97 -10.06 -3.08
N GLN A 27 4.92 -10.44 -3.80
CA GLN A 27 3.74 -11.04 -3.16
C GLN A 27 4.05 -12.40 -2.53
N ILE A 28 4.87 -13.23 -3.19
CA ILE A 28 5.30 -14.52 -2.61
C ILE A 28 6.18 -14.31 -1.38
N GLN A 29 7.08 -13.33 -1.40
CA GLN A 29 7.90 -13.02 -0.23
C GLN A 29 7.07 -12.53 0.96
N GLN A 30 5.94 -11.89 0.74
CA GLN A 30 5.00 -11.53 1.82
C GLN A 30 4.31 -12.77 2.43
N ILE A 31 3.95 -13.75 1.59
CA ILE A 31 3.28 -14.99 2.03
C ILE A 31 4.30 -15.95 2.67
N CYS A 32 5.47 -16.04 2.09
CA CYS A 32 6.53 -16.97 2.49
C CYS A 32 7.86 -16.22 2.67
N PRO A 33 8.08 -15.55 3.82
CA PRO A 33 9.35 -14.89 4.13
C PRO A 33 10.49 -15.90 4.15
N GLY A 34 11.61 -15.57 3.49
CA GLY A 34 12.79 -16.46 3.41
C GLY A 34 12.85 -17.33 2.16
N VAL A 35 11.86 -17.25 1.26
CA VAL A 35 11.91 -17.91 -0.05
C VAL A 35 13.01 -17.29 -0.92
N ASP A 36 13.76 -18.16 -1.65
CA ASP A 36 14.75 -17.75 -2.65
C ASP A 36 14.06 -17.59 -4.02
N ILE A 37 13.86 -16.34 -4.45
CA ILE A 37 13.23 -16.04 -5.74
C ILE A 37 14.26 -16.01 -6.85
N ARG A 38 14.03 -16.81 -7.88
CA ARG A 38 14.90 -16.85 -9.07
C ARG A 38 14.14 -16.57 -10.35
N ASP A 39 14.78 -15.85 -11.30
CA ASP A 39 14.18 -15.57 -12.60
C ASP A 39 13.98 -16.89 -13.39
N ILE A 40 12.80 -17.04 -13.96
CA ILE A 40 12.45 -18.15 -14.85
C ILE A 40 11.85 -17.63 -16.16
N ARG A 41 12.44 -18.05 -17.28
CA ARG A 41 12.00 -17.68 -18.62
C ARG A 41 11.66 -18.89 -19.45
N GLY A 42 10.83 -18.70 -20.47
CA GLY A 42 10.34 -19.70 -21.39
C GLY A 42 8.81 -19.78 -21.39
N ASN A 43 8.27 -20.58 -22.31
CA ASN A 43 6.85 -20.94 -22.33
C ASN A 43 6.51 -21.93 -21.20
N VAL A 44 5.23 -22.25 -21.03
CA VAL A 44 4.77 -23.15 -19.94
C VAL A 44 5.48 -24.50 -19.97
N PRO A 45 5.56 -25.25 -21.09
CA PRO A 45 6.30 -26.52 -21.13
C PRO A 45 7.76 -26.38 -20.71
N THR A 46 8.47 -25.36 -21.22
CA THR A 46 9.87 -25.10 -20.83
C THR A 46 10.02 -24.87 -19.33
N ARG A 47 9.09 -24.17 -18.71
CA ARG A 47 9.12 -23.90 -17.25
C ARG A 47 8.79 -25.15 -16.46
N LEU A 48 7.85 -25.98 -16.91
CA LEU A 48 7.57 -27.28 -16.32
C LEU A 48 8.81 -28.18 -16.35
N LYS A 49 9.50 -28.24 -17.50
CA LYS A 49 10.74 -28.99 -17.61
C LYS A 49 11.82 -28.52 -16.63
N LYS A 50 12.05 -27.22 -16.50
CA LYS A 50 13.00 -26.67 -15.52
C LYS A 50 12.61 -26.99 -14.08
N LEU A 51 11.33 -27.06 -13.76
CA LEU A 51 10.84 -27.49 -12.45
C LEU A 51 11.11 -28.99 -12.26
N SER A 52 10.86 -29.83 -13.28
CA SER A 52 11.13 -31.26 -13.23
C SER A 52 12.63 -31.57 -13.12
N ASP A 53 13.47 -30.79 -13.80
CA ASP A 53 14.95 -30.92 -13.73
C ASP A 53 15.51 -30.48 -12.35
N GLY A 54 14.68 -30.03 -11.40
CA GLY A 54 15.09 -29.67 -10.06
C GLY A 54 15.79 -28.31 -9.93
N MET A 55 15.67 -27.46 -10.95
CA MET A 55 16.21 -26.08 -10.88
C MET A 55 15.43 -25.18 -9.93
N TYR A 56 14.18 -25.54 -9.64
CA TYR A 56 13.25 -24.83 -8.75
C TYR A 56 12.47 -25.85 -7.94
N ASP A 57 12.08 -25.48 -6.72
CA ASP A 57 11.15 -26.25 -5.89
C ASP A 57 9.71 -25.93 -6.23
N GLY A 58 9.46 -24.71 -6.71
CA GLY A 58 8.17 -24.23 -7.18
C GLY A 58 8.26 -23.16 -8.27
N ILE A 59 7.21 -23.01 -9.06
CA ILE A 59 7.10 -21.95 -10.08
C ILE A 59 5.72 -21.31 -10.06
N ILE A 60 5.61 -20.01 -10.39
CA ILE A 60 4.36 -19.29 -10.44
C ILE A 60 3.92 -19.08 -11.89
N LEU A 61 2.75 -19.61 -12.22
CA LEU A 61 2.15 -19.50 -13.55
C LEU A 61 0.73 -18.92 -13.47
N ALA A 62 0.22 -18.42 -14.58
CA ALA A 62 -1.19 -18.11 -14.70
C ALA A 62 -1.98 -19.40 -14.94
N ALA A 63 -2.99 -19.67 -14.12
CA ALA A 63 -3.83 -20.87 -14.23
C ALA A 63 -4.47 -21.00 -15.65
N ALA A 64 -4.89 -19.86 -16.25
CA ALA A 64 -5.41 -19.83 -17.61
C ALA A 64 -4.43 -20.42 -18.66
N GLY A 65 -3.12 -20.29 -18.44
CA GLY A 65 -2.13 -20.91 -19.34
C GLY A 65 -2.13 -22.43 -19.26
N LEU A 66 -2.30 -22.98 -18.06
CA LEU A 66 -2.41 -24.43 -17.84
C LEU A 66 -3.74 -25.01 -18.37
N LYS A 67 -4.85 -24.27 -18.16
CA LYS A 67 -6.16 -24.64 -18.69
C LYS A 67 -6.15 -24.69 -20.23
N ARG A 68 -5.60 -23.67 -20.90
CA ARG A 68 -5.49 -23.63 -22.37
C ARG A 68 -4.64 -24.76 -22.95
N LEU A 69 -3.66 -25.25 -22.21
CA LEU A 69 -2.82 -26.37 -22.60
C LEU A 69 -3.41 -27.74 -22.23
N GLY A 70 -4.60 -27.74 -21.60
CA GLY A 70 -5.28 -28.98 -21.20
C GLY A 70 -4.69 -29.66 -19.98
N TYR A 71 -3.77 -29.02 -19.26
CA TYR A 71 -3.22 -29.57 -18.02
C TYR A 71 -4.20 -29.45 -16.84
N LEU A 72 -5.04 -28.44 -16.83
CA LEU A 72 -6.10 -28.24 -15.84
C LEU A 72 -7.46 -28.14 -16.53
N SER A 73 -8.50 -28.75 -15.93
CA SER A 73 -9.89 -28.57 -16.35
C SER A 73 -10.41 -27.17 -15.97
N GLU A 74 -11.51 -26.73 -16.60
CA GLU A 74 -12.16 -25.46 -16.23
C GLU A 74 -12.65 -25.48 -14.76
N ASP A 75 -13.18 -26.62 -14.33
CA ASP A 75 -13.74 -26.84 -12.99
C ASP A 75 -12.70 -27.48 -12.01
N CYS A 76 -11.39 -27.27 -12.23
CA CYS A 76 -10.39 -27.84 -11.34
C CYS A 76 -10.52 -27.28 -9.93
N GLU A 77 -10.22 -28.13 -8.94
CA GLU A 77 -10.16 -27.76 -7.52
C GLU A 77 -9.06 -26.72 -7.27
N THR A 78 -9.10 -26.09 -6.08
CA THR A 78 -8.09 -25.08 -5.69
C THR A 78 -6.69 -25.65 -5.53
N GLU A 79 -6.60 -26.95 -5.26
CA GLU A 79 -5.34 -27.69 -5.19
C GLU A 79 -5.48 -29.06 -5.83
N GLY A 80 -4.37 -29.64 -6.27
CA GLY A 80 -4.39 -30.96 -6.89
C GLY A 80 -3.10 -31.27 -7.62
N SER A 81 -3.19 -32.25 -8.54
CA SER A 81 -2.05 -32.66 -9.38
C SER A 81 -2.48 -32.88 -10.83
N PHE A 82 -1.51 -32.83 -11.73
CA PHE A 82 -1.68 -33.20 -13.14
C PHE A 82 -0.39 -33.85 -13.67
N GLU A 83 -0.55 -34.63 -14.72
CA GLU A 83 0.56 -35.27 -15.42
C GLU A 83 1.01 -34.42 -16.60
N ALA A 84 2.30 -34.19 -16.73
CA ALA A 84 2.93 -33.58 -17.89
C ALA A 84 4.39 -34.07 -18.02
N GLU A 85 4.88 -34.26 -19.24
CA GLU A 85 6.27 -34.67 -19.50
C GLU A 85 6.68 -35.93 -18.71
N GLU A 86 5.76 -36.91 -18.58
CA GLU A 86 5.94 -38.14 -17.80
C GLU A 86 6.21 -37.93 -16.30
N GLN A 87 5.79 -36.79 -15.75
CA GLN A 87 5.95 -36.43 -14.33
C GLN A 87 4.66 -35.87 -13.75
N THR A 88 4.47 -36.09 -12.45
CA THR A 88 3.36 -35.52 -11.69
C THR A 88 3.77 -34.15 -11.13
N PHE A 89 2.95 -33.15 -11.39
CA PHE A 89 3.09 -31.81 -10.82
C PHE A 89 1.93 -31.52 -9.87
N PHE A 90 2.24 -31.00 -8.71
CA PHE A 90 1.24 -30.52 -7.75
C PHE A 90 0.97 -29.04 -7.98
N TYR A 91 -0.27 -28.60 -7.84
CA TYR A 91 -0.64 -27.20 -8.00
C TYR A 91 -1.53 -26.73 -6.85
N GLU A 92 -1.50 -25.42 -6.63
CA GLU A 92 -2.40 -24.68 -5.79
C GLU A 92 -2.80 -23.40 -6.54
N ILE A 93 -4.09 -23.10 -6.60
CA ILE A 93 -4.64 -21.87 -7.16
C ILE A 93 -4.72 -20.84 -6.03
N LEU A 94 -3.83 -19.87 -6.05
CA LEU A 94 -3.78 -18.81 -5.06
C LEU A 94 -5.03 -17.92 -5.16
N SER A 95 -5.69 -17.66 -4.04
CA SER A 95 -6.87 -16.81 -4.00
C SER A 95 -6.54 -15.36 -4.37
N LYS A 96 -7.49 -14.63 -4.93
CA LYS A 96 -7.32 -13.20 -5.21
C LYS A 96 -7.16 -12.36 -3.94
N ASP A 97 -7.52 -12.87 -2.77
CA ASP A 97 -7.33 -12.17 -1.50
C ASP A 97 -5.89 -12.21 -1.01
N GLN A 98 -5.18 -13.31 -1.29
CA GLN A 98 -3.78 -13.49 -0.93
C GLN A 98 -2.84 -13.00 -2.03
N PHE A 99 -3.20 -13.24 -3.30
CA PHE A 99 -2.34 -13.02 -4.45
C PHE A 99 -3.06 -12.26 -5.56
N PHE A 100 -2.81 -10.97 -5.66
CA PHE A 100 -3.50 -10.10 -6.60
C PHE A 100 -3.05 -10.36 -8.03
N PRO A 101 -3.99 -10.40 -8.99
CA PRO A 101 -3.67 -10.55 -10.40
C PRO A 101 -2.90 -9.33 -10.95
N THR A 102 -2.46 -9.42 -12.18
CA THR A 102 -2.05 -8.23 -12.94
C THR A 102 -3.31 -7.48 -13.40
N SER A 103 -3.18 -6.18 -13.61
CA SER A 103 -4.23 -5.39 -14.24
C SER A 103 -4.65 -5.99 -15.58
N ASP A 104 -5.89 -5.84 -15.90
CA ASP A 104 -6.55 -6.30 -17.14
C ASP A 104 -6.48 -7.83 -17.35
N GLN A 105 -6.11 -8.61 -16.33
CA GLN A 105 -6.01 -10.06 -16.46
C GLN A 105 -7.39 -10.72 -16.62
N GLY A 106 -7.61 -11.35 -17.75
CA GLY A 106 -8.88 -12.00 -18.08
C GLY A 106 -9.84 -11.11 -18.88
N ILE A 107 -9.51 -9.84 -19.12
CA ILE A 107 -10.28 -8.95 -19.98
C ILE A 107 -9.87 -9.20 -21.43
N ILE A 108 -10.87 -9.40 -22.29
CA ILE A 108 -10.68 -9.57 -23.75
C ILE A 108 -11.06 -8.26 -24.43
N ALA A 109 -10.09 -7.61 -25.07
CA ALA A 109 -10.32 -6.44 -25.88
C ALA A 109 -10.55 -6.84 -27.34
N LEU A 110 -11.60 -6.30 -27.95
CA LEU A 110 -11.91 -6.47 -29.36
C LEU A 110 -11.70 -5.15 -30.09
N ASP A 111 -10.92 -5.19 -31.16
CA ASP A 111 -10.66 -4.05 -32.04
C ASP A 111 -11.19 -4.31 -33.43
N THR A 112 -11.88 -3.35 -34.06
CA THR A 112 -12.43 -3.45 -35.38
C THR A 112 -12.02 -2.26 -36.24
N ARG A 113 -11.79 -2.52 -37.53
CA ARG A 113 -11.41 -1.48 -38.50
C ARG A 113 -12.60 -0.75 -39.16
N GLN A 114 -13.80 -1.28 -39.03
CA GLN A 114 -14.98 -0.80 -39.75
C GLN A 114 -16.10 -0.38 -38.79
N LYS A 115 -16.73 0.76 -39.10
CA LYS A 115 -17.91 1.24 -38.36
C LYS A 115 -19.10 0.27 -38.45
N ASP A 116 -19.13 -0.59 -39.51
CA ASP A 116 -20.24 -1.53 -39.77
C ASP A 116 -20.35 -2.64 -38.71
N CYS A 117 -19.36 -2.78 -37.82
CA CYS A 117 -19.38 -3.74 -36.71
C CYS A 117 -19.87 -3.14 -35.38
N GLU A 118 -20.32 -1.89 -35.36
CA GLU A 118 -20.66 -1.19 -34.09
C GLU A 118 -21.78 -1.91 -33.33
N ASP A 119 -22.81 -2.41 -34.01
CA ASP A 119 -23.91 -3.15 -33.37
C ASP A 119 -23.44 -4.50 -32.80
N CYS A 120 -22.55 -5.20 -33.54
CA CYS A 120 -21.94 -6.43 -33.02
C CYS A 120 -21.10 -6.16 -31.78
N MET A 121 -20.33 -5.06 -31.77
CA MET A 121 -19.52 -4.66 -30.62
C MET A 121 -20.38 -4.31 -29.40
N LYS A 122 -21.49 -3.60 -29.62
CA LYS A 122 -22.46 -3.29 -28.56
C LYS A 122 -23.09 -4.53 -27.95
N ALA A 123 -23.36 -5.57 -28.78
CA ALA A 123 -23.99 -6.81 -28.34
C ALA A 123 -23.09 -7.66 -27.42
N ILE A 124 -21.77 -7.52 -27.53
CA ILE A 124 -20.78 -8.29 -26.77
C ILE A 124 -20.08 -7.42 -25.69
N HIS A 125 -20.39 -6.11 -25.66
CA HIS A 125 -19.83 -5.21 -24.67
C HIS A 125 -20.43 -5.47 -23.29
N ASP A 126 -19.56 -5.65 -22.30
CA ASP A 126 -19.93 -5.76 -20.89
C ASP A 126 -19.51 -4.50 -20.15
N GLU A 127 -20.48 -3.74 -19.64
CA GLU A 127 -20.22 -2.44 -19.02
C GLU A 127 -19.51 -2.57 -17.68
N ASP A 128 -19.79 -3.60 -16.89
CA ASP A 128 -19.10 -3.84 -15.63
C ASP A 128 -17.62 -4.13 -15.88
N THR A 129 -17.31 -5.01 -16.84
CA THR A 129 -15.94 -5.28 -17.28
C THR A 129 -15.25 -4.01 -17.80
N TRP A 130 -15.98 -3.14 -18.52
CA TRP A 130 -15.43 -1.88 -19.01
C TRP A 130 -15.08 -0.92 -17.87
N GLN A 131 -15.91 -0.80 -16.86
CA GLN A 131 -15.63 0.03 -15.68
C GLN A 131 -14.47 -0.54 -14.86
N MET A 132 -14.36 -1.86 -14.71
CA MET A 132 -13.19 -2.50 -14.10
C MET A 132 -11.92 -2.15 -14.87
N PHE A 133 -11.93 -2.28 -16.19
CA PHE A 133 -10.82 -1.90 -17.07
C PHE A 133 -10.42 -0.43 -16.92
N LEU A 134 -11.40 0.49 -16.91
CA LEU A 134 -11.13 1.91 -16.70
C LEU A 134 -10.46 2.18 -15.37
N THR A 135 -10.92 1.52 -14.29
CA THR A 135 -10.33 1.65 -12.94
C THR A 135 -8.88 1.15 -12.93
N GLU A 136 -8.63 -0.05 -13.45
CA GLU A 136 -7.30 -0.66 -13.49
C GLU A 136 -6.32 0.15 -14.34
N ARG A 137 -6.78 0.65 -15.49
CA ARG A 137 -5.97 1.47 -16.40
C ARG A 137 -5.66 2.86 -15.84
N SER A 138 -6.62 3.50 -15.18
CA SER A 138 -6.36 4.81 -14.55
C SER A 138 -5.39 4.67 -13.38
N PHE A 139 -5.50 3.60 -12.59
CA PHE A 139 -4.52 3.25 -11.57
C PHE A 139 -3.11 3.11 -12.16
N LEU A 140 -2.93 2.26 -13.20
CA LEU A 140 -1.62 2.06 -13.81
C LEU A 140 -1.04 3.35 -14.41
N ARG A 141 -1.85 4.18 -15.05
CA ARG A 141 -1.41 5.47 -15.59
C ARG A 141 -0.96 6.42 -14.50
N ALA A 142 -1.72 6.48 -13.40
CA ALA A 142 -1.42 7.38 -12.29
C ALA A 142 -0.13 7.03 -11.55
N ILE A 143 0.21 5.73 -11.43
CA ILE A 143 1.51 5.32 -10.85
C ILE A 143 2.68 5.44 -11.84
N GLY A 144 2.44 5.89 -13.07
CA GLY A 144 3.45 5.94 -14.13
C GLY A 144 3.87 4.55 -14.63
N GLY A 145 3.04 3.52 -14.34
CA GLY A 145 3.42 2.13 -14.46
C GLY A 145 3.31 1.56 -15.87
N GLY A 146 4.27 0.65 -16.16
CA GLY A 146 4.28 -0.26 -17.30
C GLY A 146 4.24 -1.71 -16.85
N CYS A 147 4.45 -2.64 -17.79
CA CYS A 147 4.42 -4.09 -17.53
C CYS A 147 5.48 -4.59 -16.52
N ASN A 148 6.47 -3.77 -16.20
CA ASN A 148 7.58 -4.12 -15.30
C ASN A 148 7.38 -3.62 -13.87
N GLU A 149 6.34 -2.83 -13.62
CA GLU A 149 6.06 -2.31 -12.29
C GLU A 149 5.54 -3.40 -11.33
N ALA A 150 5.94 -3.29 -10.07
CA ALA A 150 5.43 -4.14 -9.01
C ALA A 150 4.05 -3.65 -8.55
N ALA A 151 3.08 -3.65 -9.47
CA ALA A 151 1.72 -3.21 -9.25
C ALA A 151 0.73 -4.34 -9.48
N ALA A 152 -0.27 -4.43 -8.63
CA ALA A 152 -1.38 -5.37 -8.72
C ALA A 152 -2.67 -4.68 -8.27
N VAL A 153 -3.77 -4.97 -8.95
CA VAL A 153 -5.07 -4.40 -8.63
C VAL A 153 -6.16 -5.46 -8.77
N ASP A 154 -7.13 -5.44 -7.87
CA ASP A 154 -8.32 -6.28 -7.88
C ASP A 154 -9.54 -5.36 -7.73
N VAL A 155 -10.36 -5.30 -8.78
CA VAL A 155 -11.60 -4.53 -8.81
C VAL A 155 -12.77 -5.49 -8.68
N ARG A 156 -13.64 -5.24 -7.72
CA ARG A 156 -14.85 -6.05 -7.48
C ARG A 156 -16.08 -5.18 -7.57
N MET A 157 -17.08 -5.68 -8.30
CA MET A 157 -18.41 -5.11 -8.41
C MET A 157 -19.38 -5.93 -7.57
N ASP A 158 -20.12 -5.27 -6.69
CA ASP A 158 -21.20 -5.87 -5.91
C ASP A 158 -22.43 -4.94 -5.98
N GLY A 159 -23.33 -5.22 -6.91
CA GLY A 159 -24.45 -4.35 -7.23
C GLY A 159 -23.98 -2.95 -7.63
N GLN A 160 -24.34 -1.94 -6.84
CA GLN A 160 -23.90 -0.56 -7.08
C GLN A 160 -22.52 -0.23 -6.50
N LYS A 161 -21.96 -1.10 -5.66
CA LYS A 161 -20.68 -0.84 -5.00
C LYS A 161 -19.51 -1.29 -5.87
N ILE A 162 -18.53 -0.40 -6.04
CA ILE A 162 -17.22 -0.72 -6.60
C ILE A 162 -16.22 -0.75 -5.45
N SER A 163 -15.46 -1.82 -5.33
CA SER A 163 -14.34 -1.94 -4.38
C SER A 163 -13.05 -2.17 -5.14
N VAL A 164 -12.08 -1.32 -4.92
CA VAL A 164 -10.76 -1.38 -5.57
C VAL A 164 -9.72 -1.64 -4.49
N ARG A 165 -9.01 -2.75 -4.62
CA ARG A 165 -7.86 -3.09 -3.78
C ARG A 165 -6.62 -3.11 -4.66
N ALA A 166 -5.57 -2.44 -4.27
CA ALA A 166 -4.34 -2.45 -5.06
C ALA A 166 -3.11 -2.57 -4.17
N ARG A 167 -2.08 -3.19 -4.74
CA ARG A 167 -0.74 -3.32 -4.16
C ARG A 167 0.26 -2.66 -5.09
N TYR A 168 1.18 -1.91 -4.52
CA TYR A 168 2.24 -1.25 -5.27
C TYR A 168 3.52 -1.14 -4.44
N ALA A 169 4.65 -1.41 -5.09
CA ALA A 169 5.98 -1.23 -4.52
C ALA A 169 6.76 -0.21 -5.36
N GLY A 170 6.59 1.07 -5.05
CA GLY A 170 7.28 2.17 -5.76
C GLY A 170 8.80 2.14 -5.59
N ASP A 171 9.28 1.61 -4.46
CA ASP A 171 10.70 1.38 -4.18
C ASP A 171 11.23 0.04 -4.75
N GLY A 172 10.37 -0.79 -5.33
CA GLY A 172 10.69 -2.12 -5.81
C GLY A 172 10.99 -3.17 -4.71
N LEU A 173 10.80 -2.83 -3.44
CA LEU A 173 11.14 -3.68 -2.29
C LEU A 173 9.93 -3.96 -1.39
N HIS A 174 9.14 -2.94 -1.09
CA HIS A 174 8.06 -3.03 -0.10
C HIS A 174 6.70 -2.81 -0.74
N MET A 175 5.86 -3.83 -0.74
CA MET A 175 4.49 -3.71 -1.25
C MET A 175 3.58 -3.06 -0.21
N LYS A 176 3.08 -1.86 -0.53
CA LYS A 176 1.96 -1.22 0.19
C LYS A 176 0.65 -1.74 -0.37
N GLU A 177 -0.38 -1.87 0.48
CA GLU A 177 -1.75 -2.22 0.08
C GLU A 177 -2.72 -1.15 0.54
N LYS A 178 -3.63 -0.76 -0.35
CA LYS A 178 -4.73 0.18 -0.06
C LYS A 178 -6.03 -0.32 -0.64
N THR A 179 -7.13 0.21 -0.11
CA THR A 179 -8.49 -0.04 -0.60
C THR A 179 -9.24 1.28 -0.72
N VAL A 180 -9.97 1.43 -1.82
CA VAL A 180 -10.96 2.51 -1.99
C VAL A 180 -12.28 1.92 -2.45
N THR A 181 -13.38 2.60 -2.14
CA THR A 181 -14.72 2.15 -2.55
C THR A 181 -15.52 3.33 -3.09
N GLY A 182 -16.40 3.05 -4.04
CA GLY A 182 -17.35 4.00 -4.58
C GLY A 182 -18.73 3.38 -4.75
N THR A 183 -19.73 4.20 -4.98
CA THR A 183 -21.11 3.76 -5.23
C THR A 183 -21.57 4.31 -6.56
N ARG A 184 -21.98 3.43 -7.47
CA ARG A 184 -22.54 3.76 -8.78
C ARG A 184 -23.92 4.39 -8.63
N CYS A 185 -24.24 5.37 -9.45
CA CYS A 185 -25.55 6.02 -9.49
C CYS A 185 -26.50 5.43 -10.53
N GLY A 186 -25.99 4.52 -11.41
CA GLY A 186 -26.72 3.93 -12.52
C GLY A 186 -26.68 4.76 -13.81
N ASN A 187 -26.00 5.90 -13.81
CA ASN A 187 -25.69 6.67 -15.01
C ASN A 187 -24.33 6.23 -15.57
N ILE A 188 -24.34 5.66 -16.79
CA ILE A 188 -23.13 5.07 -17.39
C ILE A 188 -21.97 6.06 -17.47
N GLU A 189 -22.21 7.30 -17.87
CA GLU A 189 -21.17 8.34 -17.98
C GLU A 189 -20.56 8.71 -16.62
N GLU A 190 -21.40 8.87 -15.61
CA GLU A 190 -20.96 9.19 -14.25
C GLU A 190 -20.26 8.01 -13.59
N ASP A 191 -20.77 6.80 -13.81
CA ASP A 191 -20.17 5.57 -13.28
C ASP A 191 -18.80 5.29 -13.92
N ARG A 192 -18.60 5.62 -15.20
CA ARG A 192 -17.27 5.57 -15.84
C ARG A 192 -16.30 6.60 -15.28
N LYS A 193 -16.77 7.84 -14.99
CA LYS A 193 -15.95 8.85 -14.32
C LYS A 193 -15.58 8.42 -12.90
N LEU A 194 -16.53 7.83 -12.17
CA LEU A 194 -16.25 7.25 -10.86
C LEU A 194 -15.17 6.16 -10.92
N ALA A 195 -15.26 5.25 -11.89
CA ALA A 195 -14.28 4.19 -12.11
C ALA A 195 -12.86 4.74 -12.33
N VAL A 196 -12.70 5.76 -13.19
CA VAL A 196 -11.42 6.44 -13.41
C VAL A 196 -10.92 7.11 -12.11
N SER A 197 -11.79 7.84 -11.43
CA SER A 197 -11.44 8.53 -10.17
C SER A 197 -10.99 7.57 -9.07
N LEU A 198 -11.62 6.40 -8.94
CA LEU A 198 -11.20 5.38 -7.97
C LEU A 198 -9.79 4.83 -8.26
N GLY A 199 -9.47 4.62 -9.54
CA GLY A 199 -8.12 4.21 -9.94
C GLY A 199 -7.06 5.26 -9.62
N GLU A 200 -7.35 6.54 -9.86
CA GLU A 200 -6.47 7.66 -9.50
C GLU A 200 -6.32 7.83 -7.99
N GLN A 201 -7.43 7.74 -7.25
CA GLN A 201 -7.41 7.85 -5.78
C GLN A 201 -6.57 6.76 -5.12
N ILE A 202 -6.70 5.50 -5.55
CA ILE A 202 -5.93 4.42 -4.95
C ILE A 202 -4.44 4.55 -5.30
N ALA A 203 -4.09 5.03 -6.49
CA ALA A 203 -2.72 5.32 -6.88
C ALA A 203 -2.10 6.39 -5.98
N ALA A 204 -2.79 7.52 -5.79
CA ALA A 204 -2.35 8.60 -4.91
C ALA A 204 -2.11 8.11 -3.47
N ARG A 205 -3.04 7.30 -2.92
CA ARG A 205 -2.88 6.73 -1.58
C ARG A 205 -1.71 5.74 -1.46
N LEU A 206 -1.39 5.00 -2.51
CA LEU A 206 -0.26 4.07 -2.51
C LEU A 206 1.09 4.78 -2.68
N GLN A 207 1.11 5.89 -3.38
CA GLN A 207 2.29 6.73 -3.57
C GLN A 207 2.52 7.72 -2.42
N SER A 208 1.52 7.94 -1.56
CA SER A 208 1.66 8.87 -0.45
C SER A 208 2.76 8.46 0.52
N GLY A 209 3.40 9.45 1.09
CA GLY A 209 4.32 9.31 2.20
C GLY A 209 3.58 8.99 3.51
N LYS A 210 4.30 9.09 4.63
CA LYS A 210 3.80 8.83 5.98
C LYS A 210 3.91 10.09 6.84
N VAL A 211 2.95 10.29 7.75
CA VAL A 211 3.01 11.38 8.73
C VAL A 211 3.27 10.82 10.12
N TYR A 212 4.26 11.38 10.82
CA TYR A 212 4.51 11.13 12.22
C TYR A 212 4.01 12.30 13.06
N LEU A 213 3.06 12.07 13.96
CA LEU A 213 2.64 13.05 14.97
C LEU A 213 3.47 12.84 16.23
N ILE A 214 4.50 13.67 16.44
CA ILE A 214 5.57 13.44 17.43
C ILE A 214 5.43 14.38 18.61
N GLY A 215 5.42 13.85 19.82
CA GLY A 215 5.55 14.63 21.05
C GLY A 215 7.01 14.97 21.34
N ALA A 216 7.31 16.27 21.32
CA ALA A 216 8.65 16.80 21.56
C ALA A 216 9.03 16.86 23.07
N GLY A 217 8.10 16.55 23.96
CA GLY A 217 8.28 16.77 25.39
C GLY A 217 8.04 18.23 25.82
N PRO A 218 8.26 18.57 27.11
CA PRO A 218 7.91 19.86 27.70
C PRO A 218 8.96 20.97 27.51
N GLY A 219 9.93 20.75 26.60
CA GLY A 219 10.99 21.72 26.28
C GLY A 219 12.42 21.22 26.54
N ASP A 220 12.61 20.28 27.46
CA ASP A 220 13.88 19.57 27.63
C ASP A 220 14.04 18.53 26.53
N THR A 221 15.09 18.69 25.72
CA THR A 221 15.36 17.76 24.59
C THR A 221 15.70 16.34 25.02
N GLY A 222 16.14 16.15 26.27
CA GLY A 222 16.34 14.82 26.85
C GLY A 222 15.03 14.05 27.11
N LEU A 223 13.89 14.71 27.02
CA LEU A 223 12.56 14.12 27.26
C LEU A 223 11.80 13.72 25.99
N ILE A 224 12.39 13.87 24.81
CA ILE A 224 11.85 13.26 23.61
C ILE A 224 12.09 11.75 23.65
N THR A 225 11.16 10.98 23.12
CA THR A 225 11.31 9.51 23.05
C THR A 225 12.33 9.11 21.98
N MET A 226 12.99 7.97 22.15
CA MET A 226 13.88 7.40 21.14
C MET A 226 13.17 7.24 19.80
N LYS A 227 11.93 6.74 19.81
CA LYS A 227 11.10 6.60 18.62
C LYS A 227 10.81 7.95 17.94
N GLY A 228 10.64 9.02 18.72
CA GLY A 228 10.50 10.37 18.19
C GLY A 228 11.76 10.85 17.47
N ILE A 229 12.93 10.57 18.00
CA ILE A 229 14.23 10.87 17.36
C ILE A 229 14.40 10.07 16.06
N GLU A 230 14.06 8.79 16.06
CA GLU A 230 14.13 7.94 14.85
C GLU A 230 13.22 8.48 13.75
N ALA A 231 11.97 8.81 14.08
CA ALA A 231 11.02 9.40 13.13
C ALA A 231 11.48 10.77 12.59
N LEU A 232 12.12 11.61 13.41
CA LEU A 232 12.70 12.88 12.94
C LEU A 232 13.86 12.66 11.95
N LYS A 233 14.68 11.63 12.15
CA LYS A 233 15.76 11.27 11.21
C LYS A 233 15.26 10.76 9.87
N GLU A 234 14.07 10.17 9.82
CA GLU A 234 13.44 9.69 8.59
C GLU A 234 12.71 10.80 7.82
N ALA A 235 12.34 11.89 8.48
CA ALA A 235 11.51 12.93 7.91
C ALA A 235 12.17 13.70 6.77
N ASP A 236 11.43 13.92 5.68
CA ASP A 236 11.79 14.81 4.58
C ASP A 236 11.29 16.23 4.86
N VAL A 237 10.17 16.35 5.60
CA VAL A 237 9.56 17.62 6.02
C VAL A 237 9.28 17.58 7.51
N VAL A 238 9.64 18.63 8.23
CA VAL A 238 9.31 18.82 9.65
C VAL A 238 8.43 20.05 9.83
N VAL A 239 7.16 19.83 10.20
CA VAL A 239 6.21 20.88 10.54
C VAL A 239 6.20 21.02 12.07
N TYR A 240 6.68 22.13 12.59
CA TYR A 240 6.86 22.32 14.04
C TYR A 240 6.15 23.58 14.57
N ASP A 241 5.95 23.65 15.87
CA ASP A 241 5.48 24.83 16.58
C ASP A 241 6.53 25.33 17.59
N HIS A 242 6.36 26.55 18.10
CA HIS A 242 7.32 27.17 19.03
C HIS A 242 7.44 26.49 20.40
N LEU A 243 6.58 25.54 20.72
CA LEU A 243 6.66 24.76 21.95
C LEU A 243 7.67 23.63 21.86
N ALA A 244 8.06 23.25 20.64
CA ALA A 244 9.12 22.29 20.40
C ALA A 244 10.50 22.99 20.46
N SER A 245 11.47 22.37 21.10
CA SER A 245 12.83 22.92 21.17
C SER A 245 13.49 22.97 19.77
N PRO A 246 13.98 24.14 19.31
CA PRO A 246 14.65 24.24 18.01
C PRO A 246 15.87 23.32 17.86
N SER A 247 16.52 22.93 18.96
CA SER A 247 17.67 22.03 18.95
C SER A 247 17.32 20.61 18.47
N LEU A 248 16.05 20.20 18.53
CA LEU A 248 15.58 18.92 17.96
C LEU A 248 15.65 18.91 16.44
N LEU A 249 15.59 20.07 15.79
CA LEU A 249 15.73 20.16 14.33
C LEU A 249 17.11 19.72 13.84
N ASN A 250 18.15 19.82 14.69
CA ASN A 250 19.49 19.33 14.36
C ASN A 250 19.57 17.79 14.30
N THR A 251 18.50 17.07 14.63
CA THR A 251 18.44 15.60 14.54
C THR A 251 17.82 15.11 13.22
N THR A 252 17.32 16.01 12.39
CA THR A 252 16.73 15.70 11.09
C THR A 252 17.81 15.48 10.01
N LYS A 253 17.39 15.02 8.82
CA LYS A 253 18.28 15.01 7.65
C LYS A 253 18.75 16.40 7.29
N ASP A 254 19.95 16.53 6.71
CA ASP A 254 20.49 17.82 6.29
C ASP A 254 19.62 18.50 5.24
N GLU A 255 18.94 17.72 4.37
CA GLU A 255 18.08 18.20 3.31
C GLU A 255 16.61 18.35 3.74
N ALA A 256 16.27 18.09 4.99
CA ALA A 256 14.89 18.19 5.48
C ALA A 256 14.35 19.63 5.39
N GLU A 257 13.15 19.77 4.83
CA GLU A 257 12.43 21.05 4.82
C GLU A 257 11.82 21.31 6.21
N TRP A 258 12.05 22.52 6.76
CA TRP A 258 11.47 22.88 8.07
C TRP A 258 10.42 23.98 7.90
N ILE A 259 9.20 23.70 8.35
CA ILE A 259 8.05 24.59 8.23
C ILE A 259 7.56 24.97 9.63
N ASP A 260 7.63 26.26 9.95
CA ASP A 260 7.14 26.79 11.23
C ASP A 260 5.63 27.06 11.15
N ALA A 261 4.84 26.26 11.85
CA ALA A 261 3.40 26.42 11.98
C ALA A 261 2.99 27.33 13.15
N GLY A 262 3.97 27.82 13.93
CA GLY A 262 3.78 28.70 15.08
C GLY A 262 3.67 30.18 14.71
N LYS A 263 3.73 31.06 15.72
CA LYS A 263 3.77 32.51 15.52
C LYS A 263 5.19 32.99 15.25
N PHE A 264 5.40 33.70 14.15
CA PHE A 264 6.56 34.57 14.00
C PHE A 264 6.13 36.05 14.05
N ALA A 265 6.99 36.92 14.55
CA ALA A 265 6.69 38.35 14.61
C ALA A 265 6.41 38.90 13.17
N GLY A 266 5.19 39.32 12.92
CA GLY A 266 4.75 39.86 11.63
C GLY A 266 4.02 38.88 10.69
N HIS A 267 3.93 37.59 11.01
CA HIS A 267 3.15 36.60 10.23
C HIS A 267 2.01 36.01 11.07
N HIS A 268 0.86 35.75 10.42
CA HIS A 268 -0.27 35.10 11.07
C HIS A 268 0.09 33.64 11.41
N ARG A 269 -0.33 33.21 12.62
CA ARG A 269 -0.32 31.78 12.99
C ARG A 269 -1.13 31.00 11.96
N MET A 270 -0.57 29.91 11.45
CA MET A 270 -1.36 28.98 10.63
C MET A 270 -2.58 28.51 11.41
N LYS A 271 -3.75 28.52 10.76
CA LYS A 271 -4.95 27.93 11.34
C LYS A 271 -4.81 26.41 11.35
N GLN A 272 -5.55 25.75 12.24
CA GLN A 272 -5.47 24.29 12.33
C GLN A 272 -5.79 23.60 11.01
N ALA A 273 -6.80 24.07 10.27
CA ALA A 273 -7.13 23.55 8.95
C ALA A 273 -5.99 23.70 7.92
N GLU A 274 -5.25 24.82 7.96
CA GLU A 274 -4.08 25.04 7.08
C GLU A 274 -2.93 24.09 7.42
N ILE A 275 -2.76 23.75 8.70
CA ILE A 275 -1.76 22.74 9.14
C ILE A 275 -2.18 21.36 8.65
N GLU A 276 -3.46 20.99 8.80
CA GLU A 276 -3.99 19.71 8.33
C GLU A 276 -3.84 19.56 6.81
N GLU A 277 -4.19 20.59 6.04
CA GLU A 277 -4.00 20.66 4.59
C GLU A 277 -2.51 20.51 4.21
N LEU A 278 -1.61 21.21 4.87
CA LEU A 278 -0.16 21.13 4.65
C LEU A 278 0.38 19.72 4.91
N LEU A 279 -0.01 19.09 6.01
CA LEU A 279 0.42 17.71 6.31
C LEU A 279 -0.05 16.72 5.24
N ILE A 280 -1.29 16.89 4.77
CA ILE A 280 -1.86 16.06 3.70
C ILE A 280 -1.15 16.32 2.37
N GLU A 281 -0.94 17.58 1.99
CA GLU A 281 -0.26 17.98 0.75
C GLU A 281 1.14 17.37 0.67
N LYS A 282 1.96 17.59 1.70
CA LYS A 282 3.33 17.06 1.75
C LYS A 282 3.37 15.53 1.73
N ALA A 283 2.46 14.88 2.44
CA ALA A 283 2.35 13.42 2.38
C ALA A 283 1.89 12.92 1.00
N MET A 284 0.96 13.62 0.33
CA MET A 284 0.51 13.26 -1.03
C MET A 284 1.62 13.43 -2.08
N GLU A 285 2.60 14.31 -1.84
CA GLU A 285 3.83 14.42 -2.63
C GLU A 285 4.81 13.24 -2.41
N GLY A 286 4.45 12.27 -1.58
CA GLY A 286 5.27 11.09 -1.27
C GLY A 286 6.29 11.31 -0.15
N GLN A 287 6.30 12.49 0.49
CA GLN A 287 7.26 12.84 1.52
C GLN A 287 6.90 12.23 2.88
N THR A 288 7.91 11.85 3.64
CA THR A 288 7.77 11.51 5.06
C THR A 288 7.72 12.78 5.89
N VAL A 289 6.60 13.03 6.55
CA VAL A 289 6.34 14.28 7.29
C VAL A 289 6.39 14.03 8.78
N ALA A 290 7.20 14.80 9.52
CA ALA A 290 7.19 14.84 10.97
C ALA A 290 6.43 16.09 11.46
N ARG A 291 5.29 15.91 12.10
CA ARG A 291 4.59 16.96 12.82
C ARG A 291 5.10 16.97 14.28
N LEU A 292 6.01 17.89 14.60
CA LEU A 292 6.62 18.01 15.92
C LEU A 292 5.81 18.96 16.80
N LYS A 293 5.29 18.46 17.91
CA LYS A 293 4.37 19.14 18.83
C LYS A 293 4.94 19.22 20.23
N GLY A 294 4.86 20.37 20.90
CA GLY A 294 5.24 20.48 22.30
C GLY A 294 4.43 19.54 23.20
N GLY A 295 5.06 18.91 24.19
CA GLY A 295 4.44 17.95 25.08
C GLY A 295 4.07 16.64 24.40
N ASP A 296 2.81 16.26 24.49
CA ASP A 296 2.23 15.06 23.87
C ASP A 296 1.21 15.46 22.79
N PRO A 297 1.15 14.80 21.63
CA PRO A 297 0.25 15.18 20.54
C PRO A 297 -1.24 15.18 20.93
N PHE A 298 -1.65 14.30 21.83
CA PHE A 298 -3.05 14.09 22.21
C PHE A 298 -3.46 14.76 23.52
N ILE A 299 -2.49 15.39 24.24
CA ILE A 299 -2.78 16.12 25.48
C ILE A 299 -2.72 17.62 25.18
N PHE A 300 -3.87 18.25 24.98
CA PHE A 300 -4.05 19.67 24.60
C PHE A 300 -3.33 20.08 23.30
N GLY A 301 -2.84 19.09 22.52
CA GLY A 301 -2.05 19.29 21.31
C GLY A 301 -2.87 19.31 20.00
N ARG A 302 -4.18 19.07 20.02
CA ARG A 302 -5.05 18.96 18.85
C ARG A 302 -4.63 17.87 17.86
N GLY A 303 -3.75 16.94 18.25
CA GLY A 303 -3.30 15.86 17.40
C GLY A 303 -4.42 14.91 16.95
N GLY A 304 -5.53 14.84 17.70
CA GLY A 304 -6.71 14.08 17.31
C GLY A 304 -7.39 14.65 16.06
N GLU A 305 -7.43 15.98 15.89
CA GLU A 305 -7.96 16.63 14.70
C GLU A 305 -7.07 16.33 13.48
N GLU A 306 -5.74 16.49 13.63
CA GLU A 306 -4.76 16.14 12.60
C GLU A 306 -4.87 14.66 12.19
N ALA A 307 -5.00 13.74 13.16
CA ALA A 307 -5.17 12.30 12.90
C ALA A 307 -6.46 11.99 12.13
N LEU A 308 -7.57 12.65 12.47
CA LEU A 308 -8.85 12.50 11.75
C LEU A 308 -8.76 13.01 10.31
N ALA A 309 -8.12 14.16 10.09
CA ALA A 309 -7.92 14.73 8.75
C ALA A 309 -7.05 13.78 7.89
N LEU A 310 -5.94 13.26 8.42
CA LEU A 310 -5.08 12.29 7.74
C LEU A 310 -5.82 10.99 7.42
N THR A 311 -6.64 10.48 8.35
CA THR A 311 -7.49 9.30 8.13
C THR A 311 -8.47 9.54 6.97
N ALA A 312 -9.15 10.70 6.97
CA ALA A 312 -10.10 11.05 5.92
C ALA A 312 -9.43 11.15 4.53
N ALA A 313 -8.20 11.67 4.49
CA ALA A 313 -7.39 11.75 3.26
C ALA A 313 -6.79 10.38 2.85
N GLY A 314 -6.83 9.35 3.72
CA GLY A 314 -6.23 8.03 3.47
C GLY A 314 -4.71 8.02 3.55
N ILE A 315 -4.12 9.00 4.27
CA ILE A 315 -2.69 9.08 4.55
C ILE A 315 -2.35 8.18 5.74
N ASP A 316 -1.26 7.42 5.61
CA ASP A 316 -0.73 6.64 6.72
C ASP A 316 -0.09 7.57 7.75
N TYR A 317 -0.44 7.41 9.02
CA TYR A 317 0.18 8.17 10.08
C TYR A 317 0.47 7.30 11.30
N GLU A 318 1.37 7.81 12.12
CA GLU A 318 1.72 7.20 13.40
C GLU A 318 1.82 8.27 14.48
N VAL A 319 1.17 8.01 15.62
CA VAL A 319 1.27 8.90 16.77
C VAL A 319 2.36 8.40 17.70
N ILE A 320 3.35 9.25 17.96
CA ILE A 320 4.46 8.97 18.87
C ILE A 320 4.27 9.81 20.13
N PRO A 321 3.94 9.18 21.27
CA PRO A 321 3.71 9.90 22.51
C PRO A 321 4.92 10.72 22.96
N GLY A 322 4.66 11.82 23.65
CA GLY A 322 5.67 12.65 24.29
C GLY A 322 5.42 12.85 25.78
N VAL A 323 6.44 13.30 26.48
CA VAL A 323 6.33 13.66 27.92
C VAL A 323 5.51 14.94 28.04
N SER A 324 4.31 14.85 28.63
CA SER A 324 3.42 16.01 28.82
C SER A 324 3.84 16.86 30.01
N SER A 325 3.74 18.19 29.87
CA SER A 325 3.93 19.15 30.96
C SER A 325 2.92 18.95 32.11
N VAL A 326 1.79 18.32 31.87
CA VAL A 326 0.77 18.01 32.89
C VAL A 326 1.36 17.24 34.06
N TYR A 327 2.27 16.29 33.79
CA TYR A 327 2.93 15.53 34.87
C TYR A 327 4.42 15.83 35.01
N SER A 328 5.10 16.26 33.95
CA SER A 328 6.52 16.55 34.05
C SER A 328 6.82 17.83 34.83
N ALA A 329 6.00 18.88 34.72
CA ALA A 329 6.22 20.12 35.52
C ALA A 329 6.12 19.89 37.04
N PRO A 330 5.06 19.21 37.57
CA PRO A 330 5.06 18.82 38.99
C PRO A 330 6.24 17.92 39.37
N THR A 331 6.62 16.97 38.50
CA THR A 331 7.75 16.07 38.74
C THR A 331 9.06 16.85 38.91
N TYR A 332 9.36 17.82 38.04
CA TYR A 332 10.53 18.68 38.17
C TYR A 332 10.50 19.57 39.42
N ALA A 333 9.29 19.91 39.89
CA ALA A 333 9.11 20.62 41.15
C ALA A 333 9.20 19.72 42.39
N GLY A 334 9.41 18.40 42.21
CA GLY A 334 9.45 17.44 43.33
C GLY A 334 8.06 17.14 43.91
N ILE A 335 6.99 17.44 43.16
CA ILE A 335 5.60 17.25 43.62
C ILE A 335 5.02 16.00 42.96
N PRO A 336 4.77 14.90 43.67
CA PRO A 336 4.11 13.71 43.12
C PRO A 336 2.64 14.00 42.83
N ILE A 337 2.20 13.71 41.60
CA ILE A 337 0.79 13.87 41.19
C ILE A 337 -0.10 12.83 41.87
N THR A 338 0.43 11.61 42.04
CA THR A 338 -0.25 10.53 42.72
C THR A 338 0.40 10.20 44.04
N HIS A 339 -0.39 9.88 45.07
CA HIS A 339 0.14 9.52 46.40
C HIS A 339 -0.77 8.45 46.99
N ARG A 340 -0.17 7.34 47.42
CA ARG A 340 -0.92 6.20 48.00
C ARG A 340 -1.72 6.69 49.23
N GLY A 341 -3.04 6.47 49.17
CA GLY A 341 -3.98 6.84 50.25
C GLY A 341 -4.44 8.30 50.23
N LYS A 342 -3.99 9.16 49.27
CA LYS A 342 -4.47 10.56 49.14
C LYS A 342 -5.00 10.88 47.76
N ALA A 343 -4.39 10.35 46.71
CA ALA A 343 -4.81 10.53 45.31
C ALA A 343 -4.37 9.29 44.53
N SER A 344 -5.33 8.55 44.05
CA SER A 344 -5.13 7.35 43.18
C SER A 344 -6.17 7.32 42.08
#